data_12171eb087335e9ff5935575a36cfcd4
#
_entry.id   12171eb087335e9ff5935575a36cfcd4
#
_cell.length_a   1.000
_cell.length_b   1.000
_cell.length_c   1.000
_cell.angle_alpha   90.00
_cell.angle_beta   90.00
_cell.angle_gamma   90.00
#
_symmetry.space_group_name_H-M   'P 1'
#
loop_
_entity.id
_entity.type
_entity.pdbx_description
1 polymer ?
#
loop_
_entity_poly.entity_id
_entity_poly.type
_entity_poly.pdbx_seq_one_letter_code
_entity_poly.pdbx_strand_id
1 'polypeptide(L)'
;LFRSISGIHSKTSKQEIADFIHAHCEYRQSAVVMSGDTGFFSGTRKLLPLLSDCEVSVLPGLSSLSYLCAKLQMSYEDVHVVSLHGRAHDITADVRAHARVFALVGGENGVNGLCRTLAENGLGTVTVSVGEQLSYEDETITTGMAEELQSKAFAPLSAVLIENDHPDAIVTHGLPDEAFLRGAGEGGVVPMTKSEVRAVALSKLRLTERAVCYDIGAGTGSVAIEMALQAKHGHVYAVERRDDAVELLKKNQAAFHVENLTVVSGTAPEACRDLPAPTHVFIGGSAGNLRDILSMLLAKNPHVRIVATAVSLESIAELTACMKDFAFTEAEAVSVQIARGKKAGSYHLMAGQNPVYVFTMQSEEKL
;
A
#
# COMPACT_ATOMS: atom_id res chain seq x y z
N LEU A 1 12.10 19.45 39.46
CA LEU A 1 11.58 19.83 40.79
C LEU A 1 10.48 18.85 41.23
N PHE A 2 10.84 17.61 41.57
CA PHE A 2 9.90 16.65 42.14
C PHE A 2 9.91 16.82 43.66
N ARG A 3 8.91 17.51 44.17
CA ARG A 3 8.66 17.51 45.59
C ARG A 3 7.72 16.36 45.93
N SER A 4 8.25 15.32 46.59
CA SER A 4 7.59 14.12 47.15
C SER A 4 6.78 13.30 46.15
N ILE A 5 7.37 12.21 45.68
CA ILE A 5 6.64 11.10 45.05
C ILE A 5 6.11 10.24 46.23
N SER A 6 4.80 10.16 46.40
CA SER A 6 4.16 9.40 47.50
C SER A 6 4.06 7.89 47.19
N GLY A 7 4.36 7.44 45.98
CA GLY A 7 4.41 6.04 45.59
C GLY A 7 4.78 5.86 44.12
N ILE A 8 5.46 4.76 43.78
CA ILE A 8 5.74 4.33 42.40
C ILE A 8 4.98 3.04 42.17
N HIS A 9 4.10 3.02 41.17
CA HIS A 9 3.31 1.86 40.80
C HIS A 9 3.65 1.43 39.39
N SER A 10 4.02 0.17 39.18
CA SER A 10 4.27 -0.40 37.87
C SER A 10 2.96 -0.94 37.28
N LYS A 11 2.46 -0.29 36.26
CA LYS A 11 1.30 -0.70 35.46
C LYS A 11 1.67 -0.68 33.99
N THR A 12 1.27 -1.71 33.25
CA THR A 12 1.62 -1.87 31.83
C THR A 12 0.41 -1.71 30.91
N SER A 13 -0.78 -2.06 31.36
CA SER A 13 -2.02 -1.87 30.60
C SER A 13 -2.51 -0.42 30.72
N LYS A 14 -2.92 0.17 29.60
CA LYS A 14 -3.46 1.54 29.55
C LYS A 14 -4.75 1.66 30.37
N GLN A 15 -5.57 0.62 30.36
CA GLN A 15 -6.77 0.54 31.18
C GLN A 15 -6.43 0.53 32.67
N GLU A 16 -5.49 -0.31 33.10
CA GLU A 16 -5.08 -0.34 34.51
C GLU A 16 -4.48 0.98 35.00
N ILE A 17 -3.81 1.73 34.12
CA ILE A 17 -3.30 3.07 34.44
C ILE A 17 -4.46 4.03 34.65
N ALA A 18 -5.44 4.04 33.74
CA ALA A 18 -6.62 4.90 33.87
C ALA A 18 -7.45 4.53 35.10
N ASP A 19 -7.72 3.25 35.33
CA ASP A 19 -8.46 2.75 36.49
C ASP A 19 -7.77 3.12 37.80
N PHE A 20 -6.43 3.05 37.85
CA PHE A 20 -5.65 3.48 39.02
C PHE A 20 -5.79 4.99 39.26
N ILE A 21 -5.70 5.82 38.24
CA ILE A 21 -5.85 7.28 38.36
C ILE A 21 -7.25 7.63 38.88
N HIS A 22 -8.30 7.01 38.31
CA HIS A 22 -9.69 7.23 38.74
C HIS A 22 -9.98 6.72 40.14
N ALA A 23 -9.32 5.64 40.59
CA ALA A 23 -9.49 5.11 41.91
C ALA A 23 -8.79 5.91 43.01
N HIS A 24 -7.88 6.83 42.63
CA HIS A 24 -7.06 7.60 43.60
C HIS A 24 -7.25 9.11 43.40
N CYS A 25 -8.50 9.57 43.39
CA CYS A 25 -8.87 10.98 43.29
C CYS A 25 -8.33 11.87 44.41
N GLU A 26 -7.86 11.27 45.49
CA GLU A 26 -7.20 11.99 46.61
C GLU A 26 -5.82 12.52 46.20
N TYR A 27 -5.19 12.03 45.14
CA TYR A 27 -3.92 12.55 44.66
C TYR A 27 -4.14 13.85 43.88
N ARG A 28 -3.50 14.91 44.34
CA ARG A 28 -3.55 16.21 43.68
C ARG A 28 -2.94 16.19 42.26
N GLN A 29 -1.93 15.36 42.03
CA GLN A 29 -1.26 15.18 40.76
C GLN A 29 -0.75 13.75 40.64
N SER A 30 -0.94 13.15 39.46
CA SER A 30 -0.38 11.86 39.09
C SER A 30 0.52 12.04 37.87
N ALA A 31 1.69 11.44 37.86
CA ALA A 31 2.59 11.44 36.71
C ALA A 31 2.68 10.03 36.10
N VAL A 32 2.39 9.93 34.81
CA VAL A 32 2.58 8.69 34.04
C VAL A 32 3.87 8.82 33.23
N VAL A 33 4.83 7.93 33.50
CA VAL A 33 6.11 7.91 32.79
C VAL A 33 6.04 6.89 31.68
N MET A 34 6.32 7.32 30.45
CA MET A 34 6.40 6.49 29.26
C MET A 34 7.85 6.42 28.76
N SER A 35 8.22 5.31 28.15
CA SER A 35 9.53 5.19 27.52
C SER A 35 9.56 5.99 26.22
N GLY A 36 10.64 6.72 25.98
CA GLY A 36 10.84 7.52 24.77
C GLY A 36 9.99 8.79 24.70
N ASP A 37 9.62 9.20 23.52
CA ASP A 37 8.76 10.36 23.26
C ASP A 37 7.28 9.98 23.33
N THR A 38 6.50 10.75 24.05
CA THR A 38 5.06 10.56 24.22
C THR A 38 4.26 10.70 22.92
N GLY A 39 4.80 11.41 21.93
CA GLY A 39 4.21 11.58 20.58
C GLY A 39 4.67 10.55 19.55
N PHE A 40 5.72 9.76 19.84
CA PHE A 40 6.34 8.87 18.89
C PHE A 40 6.02 7.39 19.16
N PHE A 41 5.00 6.86 18.47
CA PHE A 41 4.49 5.48 18.63
C PHE A 41 4.25 5.04 20.08
N SER A 42 3.97 5.99 20.95
CA SER A 42 3.80 5.79 22.38
C SER A 42 2.41 5.27 22.75
N GLY A 43 2.33 4.64 23.91
CA GLY A 43 1.10 4.27 24.58
C GLY A 43 0.17 5.44 24.93
N THR A 44 0.70 6.66 24.95
CA THR A 44 -0.03 7.90 25.24
C THR A 44 -1.26 8.09 24.37
N ARG A 45 -1.15 7.80 23.07
CA ARG A 45 -2.29 7.87 22.12
C ARG A 45 -3.51 7.04 22.56
N LYS A 46 -3.27 5.87 23.19
CA LYS A 46 -4.33 4.99 23.67
C LYS A 46 -4.78 5.34 25.10
N LEU A 47 -3.93 6.01 25.86
CA LEU A 47 -4.23 6.39 27.24
C LEU A 47 -5.09 7.68 27.32
N LEU A 48 -4.78 8.69 26.50
CA LEU A 48 -5.46 9.98 26.53
C LEU A 48 -7.01 9.91 26.44
N PRO A 49 -7.60 9.09 25.55
CA PRO A 49 -9.05 8.94 25.50
C PRO A 49 -9.67 8.36 26.79
N LEU A 50 -8.91 7.58 27.56
CA LEU A 50 -9.35 6.99 28.82
C LEU A 50 -9.29 7.97 30.01
N LEU A 51 -8.65 9.13 29.82
CA LEU A 51 -8.48 10.21 30.79
C LEU A 51 -9.14 11.50 30.33
N SER A 52 -10.19 11.40 29.51
CA SER A 52 -10.88 12.56 28.91
C SER A 52 -11.61 13.44 29.94
N ASP A 53 -11.86 12.93 31.13
CA ASP A 53 -12.44 13.58 32.29
C ASP A 53 -11.39 14.22 33.22
N CYS A 54 -10.10 14.04 32.91
CA CYS A 54 -8.98 14.58 33.69
C CYS A 54 -8.34 15.77 32.96
N GLU A 55 -7.75 16.69 33.72
CA GLU A 55 -6.86 17.72 33.16
C GLU A 55 -5.48 17.10 32.95
N VAL A 56 -5.09 16.89 31.64
CA VAL A 56 -3.86 16.22 31.26
C VAL A 56 -2.89 17.14 30.58
N SER A 57 -1.65 17.19 31.06
CA SER A 57 -0.51 17.82 30.39
C SER A 57 0.43 16.75 29.85
N VAL A 58 0.70 16.76 28.54
CA VAL A 58 1.62 15.84 27.87
C VAL A 58 2.97 16.53 27.68
N LEU A 59 4.03 15.92 28.23
CA LEU A 59 5.40 16.42 28.08
C LEU A 59 6.14 15.58 27.02
N PRO A 60 6.86 16.22 26.08
CA PRO A 60 7.64 15.49 25.08
C PRO A 60 8.85 14.79 25.70
N GLY A 61 9.31 13.75 25.05
CA GLY A 61 10.54 13.04 25.38
C GLY A 61 11.50 12.98 24.19
N LEU A 62 12.54 12.17 24.30
CA LEU A 62 13.48 11.89 23.21
C LEU A 62 13.07 10.61 22.50
N SER A 63 12.78 10.69 21.19
CA SER A 63 12.40 9.53 20.42
C SER A 63 13.63 8.67 20.04
N SER A 64 13.42 7.37 19.81
CA SER A 64 14.47 6.48 19.28
C SER A 64 14.96 6.94 17.90
N LEU A 65 14.12 7.57 17.08
CA LEU A 65 14.51 8.19 15.82
C LEU A 65 15.53 9.32 16.04
N SER A 66 15.16 10.34 16.82
CA SER A 66 16.04 11.47 17.06
C SER A 66 17.35 11.06 17.76
N TYR A 67 17.26 10.08 18.67
CA TYR A 67 18.43 9.56 19.37
C TYR A 67 19.37 8.80 18.42
N LEU A 68 18.86 7.86 17.61
CA LEU A 68 19.67 7.09 16.66
C LEU A 68 20.29 8.00 15.60
N CYS A 69 19.53 8.93 15.03
CA CYS A 69 20.06 9.87 14.03
C CYS A 69 21.15 10.78 14.62
N ALA A 70 21.02 11.22 15.87
CA ALA A 70 22.07 11.99 16.55
C ALA A 70 23.35 11.14 16.73
N LYS A 71 23.23 9.85 17.09
CA LYS A 71 24.37 8.92 17.17
C LYS A 71 25.05 8.70 15.81
N LEU A 72 24.26 8.64 14.74
CA LEU A 72 24.74 8.52 13.36
C LEU A 72 25.20 9.86 12.75
N GLN A 73 25.08 10.98 13.50
CA GLN A 73 25.46 12.34 13.07
C GLN A 73 24.72 12.79 11.81
N MET A 74 23.42 12.50 11.72
CA MET A 74 22.61 12.83 10.56
C MET A 74 21.29 13.51 10.94
N SER A 75 20.75 14.31 10.01
CA SER A 75 19.39 14.87 10.11
C SER A 75 18.34 13.79 9.86
N TYR A 76 17.16 13.96 10.46
CA TYR A 76 16.00 13.09 10.26
C TYR A 76 14.81 13.79 9.59
N GLU A 77 15.02 14.97 9.01
CA GLU A 77 13.96 15.77 8.37
C GLU A 77 13.34 15.06 7.15
N ASP A 78 14.14 14.28 6.42
CA ASP A 78 13.78 13.53 5.22
C ASP A 78 13.57 12.02 5.48
N VAL A 79 13.54 11.61 6.74
CA VAL A 79 13.38 10.21 7.10
C VAL A 79 11.91 9.80 7.08
N HIS A 80 11.56 8.84 6.24
CA HIS A 80 10.26 8.19 6.27
C HIS A 80 10.19 7.25 7.49
N VAL A 81 9.11 7.35 8.27
CA VAL A 81 9.01 6.64 9.56
C VAL A 81 7.91 5.60 9.51
N VAL A 82 8.26 4.36 9.81
CA VAL A 82 7.34 3.22 9.86
C VAL A 82 7.42 2.48 11.19
N SER A 83 6.38 1.72 11.52
CA SER A 83 6.39 0.83 12.67
C SER A 83 5.92 -0.54 12.23
N LEU A 84 6.78 -1.53 12.41
CA LEU A 84 6.52 -2.94 12.12
C LEU A 84 5.91 -3.68 13.31
N HIS A 85 5.66 -2.99 14.44
CA HIS A 85 5.05 -3.58 15.62
C HIS A 85 3.57 -3.91 15.38
N GLY A 86 3.25 -5.20 15.28
CA GLY A 86 1.87 -5.71 15.32
C GLY A 86 1.02 -5.41 14.07
N ARG A 87 1.63 -5.11 12.93
CA ARG A 87 0.95 -4.90 11.65
C ARG A 87 1.74 -5.57 10.51
N ALA A 88 1.02 -6.21 9.60
CA ALA A 88 1.57 -6.54 8.30
C ALA A 88 1.79 -5.22 7.53
N HIS A 89 3.05 -4.88 7.26
CA HIS A 89 3.44 -3.68 6.54
C HIS A 89 4.57 -4.03 5.58
N ASP A 90 4.41 -3.62 4.33
CA ASP A 90 5.42 -3.85 3.29
C ASP A 90 6.54 -2.82 3.39
N ILE A 91 7.56 -3.14 4.17
CA ILE A 91 8.74 -2.30 4.34
C ILE A 91 9.54 -2.17 3.03
N THR A 92 9.43 -3.12 2.11
CA THR A 92 10.19 -3.09 0.85
C THR A 92 9.69 -1.96 -0.06
N ALA A 93 8.39 -1.71 -0.08
CA ALA A 93 7.80 -0.60 -0.80
C ALA A 93 8.28 0.76 -0.25
N ASP A 94 8.36 0.91 1.08
CA ASP A 94 8.86 2.14 1.68
C ASP A 94 10.34 2.37 1.38
N VAL A 95 11.17 1.33 1.50
CA VAL A 95 12.62 1.42 1.22
C VAL A 95 12.87 1.71 -0.27
N ARG A 96 12.05 1.17 -1.18
CA ARG A 96 12.14 1.52 -2.61
C ARG A 96 11.76 2.96 -2.88
N ALA A 97 10.77 3.49 -2.17
CA ALA A 97 10.23 4.83 -2.43
C ALA A 97 11.03 5.96 -1.78
N HIS A 98 11.84 5.67 -0.75
CA HIS A 98 12.49 6.70 0.06
C HIS A 98 14.00 6.44 0.21
N ALA A 99 14.77 7.54 0.19
CA ALA A 99 16.21 7.47 0.43
C ALA A 99 16.56 7.04 1.87
N ARG A 100 15.67 7.34 2.84
CA ARG A 100 15.87 7.00 4.24
C ARG A 100 14.57 6.53 4.87
N VAL A 101 14.62 5.38 5.52
CA VAL A 101 13.47 4.79 6.23
C VAL A 101 13.90 4.41 7.64
N PHE A 102 13.22 4.96 8.64
CA PHE A 102 13.36 4.52 10.02
C PHE A 102 12.26 3.54 10.36
N ALA A 103 12.61 2.40 10.95
CA ALA A 103 11.64 1.42 11.37
C ALA A 103 11.83 1.00 12.84
N LEU A 104 10.71 1.00 13.59
CA LEU A 104 10.63 0.29 14.86
C LEU A 104 10.40 -1.19 14.55
N VAL A 105 11.36 -2.02 14.89
CA VAL A 105 11.29 -3.47 14.69
C VAL A 105 10.94 -4.18 15.99
N GLY A 106 10.24 -5.32 15.86
CA GLY A 106 9.85 -6.14 17.01
C GLY A 106 9.15 -7.41 16.54
N GLY A 107 8.95 -8.37 17.48
CA GLY A 107 8.35 -9.66 17.19
C GLY A 107 9.38 -10.74 16.82
N GLU A 108 8.89 -11.89 16.35
CA GLU A 108 9.70 -13.11 16.15
C GLU A 108 10.82 -12.94 15.12
N ASN A 109 10.63 -12.06 14.12
CA ASN A 109 11.61 -11.88 13.04
C ASN A 109 12.60 -10.73 13.29
N GLY A 110 12.29 -9.75 14.14
CA GLY A 110 13.19 -8.67 14.52
C GLY A 110 13.95 -8.03 13.35
N VAL A 111 15.19 -7.61 13.61
CA VAL A 111 16.09 -7.04 12.59
C VAL A 111 16.47 -8.06 11.51
N ASN A 112 16.67 -9.31 11.90
CA ASN A 112 17.07 -10.38 10.97
C ASN A 112 16.01 -10.64 9.91
N GLY A 113 14.74 -10.71 10.33
CA GLY A 113 13.61 -10.89 9.42
C GLY A 113 13.47 -9.71 8.45
N LEU A 114 13.64 -8.48 8.94
CA LEU A 114 13.67 -7.28 8.12
C LEU A 114 14.78 -7.36 7.06
N CYS A 115 16.03 -7.62 7.47
CA CYS A 115 17.17 -7.68 6.56
C CYS A 115 17.02 -8.80 5.52
N ARG A 116 16.48 -9.96 5.93
CA ARG A 116 16.17 -11.06 5.01
C ARG A 116 15.12 -10.65 3.99
N THR A 117 14.02 -10.04 4.44
CA THR A 117 12.96 -9.54 3.54
C THR A 117 13.53 -8.55 2.52
N LEU A 118 14.39 -7.62 2.93
CA LEU A 118 15.05 -6.69 2.03
C LEU A 118 15.93 -7.43 1.00
N ALA A 119 16.75 -8.39 1.45
CA ALA A 119 17.65 -9.15 0.56
C ALA A 119 16.86 -9.99 -0.46
N GLU A 120 15.83 -10.72 -0.02
CA GLU A 120 14.97 -11.54 -0.87
C GLU A 120 14.20 -10.72 -1.92
N ASN A 121 13.99 -9.43 -1.65
CA ASN A 121 13.30 -8.50 -2.54
C ASN A 121 14.26 -7.59 -3.35
N GLY A 122 15.54 -7.97 -3.48
CA GLY A 122 16.50 -7.26 -4.32
C GLY A 122 17.02 -5.94 -3.69
N LEU A 123 16.83 -5.76 -2.39
CA LEU A 123 17.33 -4.62 -1.59
C LEU A 123 18.46 -5.04 -0.63
N GLY A 124 19.17 -6.12 -0.96
CA GLY A 124 20.25 -6.66 -0.11
C GLY A 124 21.43 -5.69 0.11
N THR A 125 21.66 -4.79 -0.83
CA THR A 125 22.77 -3.83 -0.82
C THR A 125 22.46 -2.51 -0.11
N VAL A 126 21.22 -2.29 0.37
CA VAL A 126 20.92 -1.07 1.14
C VAL A 126 21.67 -1.09 2.47
N THR A 127 22.07 0.08 2.92
CA THR A 127 22.76 0.24 4.21
C THR A 127 21.73 0.23 5.33
N VAL A 128 21.94 -0.58 6.35
CA VAL A 128 21.08 -0.68 7.54
C VAL A 128 21.92 -0.37 8.78
N SER A 129 21.53 0.66 9.52
CA SER A 129 22.09 1.02 10.82
C SER A 129 21.13 0.55 11.91
N VAL A 130 21.56 -0.39 12.74
CA VAL A 130 20.79 -0.99 13.83
C VAL A 130 21.22 -0.39 15.15
N GLY A 131 20.30 0.25 15.86
CA GLY A 131 20.49 0.72 17.22
C GLY A 131 19.81 -0.23 18.20
N GLU A 132 20.61 -0.93 19.01
CA GLU A 132 20.16 -1.87 20.02
C GLU A 132 20.23 -1.22 21.39
N GLN A 133 19.24 -1.48 22.24
CA GLN A 133 19.22 -1.01 23.64
C GLN A 133 19.55 0.50 23.76
N LEU A 134 19.04 1.31 22.83
CA LEU A 134 19.35 2.74 22.77
C LEU A 134 19.10 3.43 24.12
N SER A 135 20.06 4.20 24.59
CA SER A 135 20.11 4.86 25.90
C SER A 135 20.31 3.98 27.13
N TYR A 136 20.50 2.68 26.98
CA TYR A 136 20.86 1.76 28.08
C TYR A 136 22.39 1.57 28.12
N GLU A 137 22.87 0.93 29.21
CA GLU A 137 24.32 0.71 29.42
C GLU A 137 24.95 -0.22 28.36
N ASP A 138 24.16 -1.11 27.79
CA ASP A 138 24.50 -2.09 26.76
C ASP A 138 24.15 -1.62 25.34
N GLU A 139 24.00 -0.29 25.15
CA GLU A 139 23.75 0.31 23.83
C GLU A 139 24.80 -0.10 22.81
N THR A 140 24.32 -0.58 21.67
CA THR A 140 25.19 -0.92 20.53
C THR A 140 24.61 -0.37 19.24
N ILE A 141 25.49 0.13 18.35
CA ILE A 141 25.10 0.53 17.00
C ILE A 141 25.93 -0.27 15.99
N THR A 142 25.22 -0.99 15.13
CA THR A 142 25.84 -1.81 14.07
C THR A 142 25.36 -1.33 12.72
N THR A 143 26.27 -1.05 11.80
CA THR A 143 25.96 -0.66 10.42
C THR A 143 26.53 -1.67 9.43
N GLY A 144 25.81 -2.01 8.38
CA GLY A 144 26.21 -2.93 7.33
C GLY A 144 25.14 -3.08 6.25
N MET A 145 25.41 -3.85 5.21
CA MET A 145 24.41 -4.14 4.19
C MET A 145 23.33 -5.10 4.74
N ALA A 146 22.11 -4.98 4.25
CA ALA A 146 21.00 -5.85 4.66
C ALA A 146 21.35 -7.33 4.49
N GLU A 147 21.97 -7.71 3.36
CA GLU A 147 22.39 -9.10 3.09
C GLU A 147 23.46 -9.62 4.08
N GLU A 148 24.28 -8.76 4.66
CA GLU A 148 25.29 -9.13 5.65
C GLU A 148 24.66 -9.27 7.05
N LEU A 149 23.70 -8.38 7.37
CA LEU A 149 23.09 -8.30 8.68
C LEU A 149 22.03 -9.36 8.93
N GLN A 150 21.43 -9.94 7.88
CA GLN A 150 20.40 -10.96 7.99
C GLN A 150 20.79 -12.20 8.82
N SER A 151 22.09 -12.49 8.94
CA SER A 151 22.63 -13.64 9.67
C SER A 151 23.14 -13.31 11.08
N LYS A 152 23.19 -12.02 11.46
CA LYS A 152 23.66 -11.59 12.78
C LYS A 152 22.54 -11.65 13.80
N ALA A 153 22.87 -11.86 15.08
CA ALA A 153 21.92 -11.80 16.18
C ALA A 153 21.80 -10.35 16.69
N PHE A 154 20.58 -9.91 16.96
CA PHE A 154 20.27 -8.58 17.49
C PHE A 154 19.35 -8.65 18.69
N ALA A 155 19.44 -7.67 19.59
CA ALA A 155 18.57 -7.56 20.73
C ALA A 155 17.11 -7.30 20.31
N PRO A 156 16.12 -7.82 21.06
CA PRO A 156 14.71 -7.59 20.73
C PRO A 156 14.29 -6.11 20.78
N LEU A 157 14.95 -5.29 21.62
CA LEU A 157 14.73 -3.84 21.70
C LEU A 157 15.68 -3.14 20.73
N SER A 158 15.27 -3.08 19.48
CA SER A 158 16.06 -2.48 18.42
C SER A 158 15.24 -1.52 17.56
N ALA A 159 15.92 -0.52 17.02
CA ALA A 159 15.40 0.36 15.97
C ALA A 159 16.37 0.37 14.79
N VAL A 160 15.90 0.54 13.59
CA VAL A 160 16.74 0.55 12.40
C VAL A 160 16.54 1.81 11.58
N LEU A 161 17.63 2.30 10.99
CA LEU A 161 17.62 3.27 9.91
C LEU A 161 18.17 2.60 8.66
N ILE A 162 17.41 2.66 7.58
CA ILE A 162 17.76 2.07 6.28
C ILE A 162 18.02 3.21 5.32
N GLU A 163 19.16 3.17 4.63
CA GLU A 163 19.56 4.15 3.62
C GLU A 163 19.61 3.45 2.26
N ASN A 164 18.86 4.00 1.32
CA ASN A 164 18.80 3.56 -0.07
C ASN A 164 19.33 4.68 -0.97
N ASP A 165 20.50 4.51 -1.53
CA ASP A 165 21.13 5.50 -2.42
C ASP A 165 20.43 5.63 -3.78
N HIS A 166 19.57 4.66 -4.12
CA HIS A 166 18.87 4.59 -5.40
C HIS A 166 17.37 4.36 -5.19
N PRO A 167 16.65 5.28 -4.52
CA PRO A 167 15.20 5.13 -4.36
C PRO A 167 14.50 5.20 -5.71
N ASP A 168 13.42 4.44 -5.88
CA ASP A 168 12.59 4.51 -7.07
C ASP A 168 11.85 5.87 -7.09
N ALA A 169 12.35 6.75 -7.95
CA ALA A 169 11.78 8.09 -8.09
C ALA A 169 10.55 8.13 -9.02
N ILE A 170 10.18 7.02 -9.64
CA ILE A 170 9.04 6.98 -10.56
C ILE A 170 7.75 7.00 -9.75
N VAL A 171 7.05 8.13 -9.79
CA VAL A 171 5.77 8.34 -9.10
C VAL A 171 4.56 8.23 -10.04
N THR A 172 4.79 8.13 -11.36
CA THR A 172 3.74 8.00 -12.37
C THR A 172 3.53 6.54 -12.76
N HIS A 173 2.30 6.21 -13.16
CA HIS A 173 1.97 4.94 -13.80
C HIS A 173 2.38 4.92 -15.28
N GLY A 174 2.28 3.77 -15.93
CA GLY A 174 2.60 3.58 -17.34
C GLY A 174 3.84 2.71 -17.54
N LEU A 175 3.96 1.66 -16.74
CA LEU A 175 4.99 0.64 -16.92
C LEU A 175 4.99 0.11 -18.36
N PRO A 176 6.16 -0.13 -18.99
CA PRO A 176 6.22 -0.66 -20.34
C PRO A 176 5.57 -2.04 -20.44
N ASP A 177 4.96 -2.34 -21.58
CA ASP A 177 4.30 -3.64 -21.81
C ASP A 177 5.26 -4.83 -21.66
N GLU A 178 6.52 -4.61 -21.98
CA GLU A 178 7.60 -5.61 -21.94
C GLU A 178 8.00 -6.01 -20.52
N ALA A 179 7.66 -5.20 -19.52
CA ALA A 179 7.91 -5.50 -18.12
C ALA A 179 6.99 -6.64 -17.61
N PHE A 180 5.88 -6.92 -18.32
CA PHE A 180 4.92 -7.93 -17.93
C PHE A 180 5.12 -9.24 -18.71
N LEU A 181 5.10 -10.35 -18.01
CA LEU A 181 4.98 -11.67 -18.61
C LEU A 181 3.62 -11.79 -19.31
N ARG A 182 3.61 -12.33 -20.53
CA ARG A 182 2.37 -12.44 -21.33
C ARG A 182 1.92 -13.87 -21.59
N GLY A 183 2.77 -14.86 -21.35
CA GLY A 183 2.48 -16.27 -21.55
C GLY A 183 1.92 -16.59 -22.95
N ALA A 184 2.19 -17.79 -23.41
CA ALA A 184 1.54 -18.39 -24.56
C ALA A 184 1.01 -19.75 -24.08
N GLY A 185 -0.21 -19.77 -23.51
CA GLY A 185 -0.88 -21.01 -23.09
C GLY A 185 -1.69 -21.64 -24.22
N GLU A 186 -2.33 -22.79 -23.97
CA GLU A 186 -3.23 -23.46 -24.93
C GLU A 186 -4.38 -22.55 -25.40
N GLY A 187 -4.75 -21.53 -24.59
CA GLY A 187 -5.75 -20.49 -24.92
C GLY A 187 -5.22 -19.30 -25.71
N GLY A 188 -3.96 -19.32 -26.18
CA GLY A 188 -3.31 -18.19 -26.85
C GLY A 188 -2.69 -17.19 -25.89
N VAL A 189 -2.26 -16.03 -26.42
CA VAL A 189 -1.66 -14.96 -25.61
C VAL A 189 -2.72 -14.33 -24.70
N VAL A 190 -2.42 -14.24 -23.40
CA VAL A 190 -3.31 -13.60 -22.43
C VAL A 190 -3.47 -12.11 -22.79
N PRO A 191 -4.71 -11.59 -22.90
CA PRO A 191 -4.96 -10.18 -23.18
C PRO A 191 -4.32 -9.29 -22.14
N MET A 192 -3.83 -8.13 -22.59
CA MET A 192 -3.23 -7.10 -21.72
C MET A 192 -3.62 -5.72 -22.21
N THR A 193 -4.11 -4.88 -21.31
CA THR A 193 -4.31 -3.45 -21.56
C THR A 193 -2.96 -2.79 -21.83
N LYS A 194 -2.80 -2.17 -22.99
CA LYS A 194 -1.54 -1.57 -23.42
C LYS A 194 -1.17 -0.35 -22.57
N SER A 195 0.12 -0.08 -22.44
CA SER A 195 0.67 0.94 -21.54
C SER A 195 0.00 2.31 -21.68
N GLU A 196 -0.25 2.78 -22.89
CA GLU A 196 -0.89 4.08 -23.13
C GLU A 196 -2.38 4.09 -22.70
N VAL A 197 -3.11 3.01 -22.99
CA VAL A 197 -4.51 2.86 -22.54
C VAL A 197 -4.58 2.67 -21.04
N ARG A 198 -3.66 1.89 -20.49
CA ARG A 198 -3.53 1.64 -19.04
C ARG A 198 -3.25 2.95 -18.30
N ALA A 199 -2.33 3.76 -18.79
CA ALA A 199 -2.03 5.08 -18.23
C ALA A 199 -3.26 5.99 -18.22
N VAL A 200 -4.02 6.04 -19.32
CA VAL A 200 -5.27 6.82 -19.39
C VAL A 200 -6.30 6.26 -18.40
N ALA A 201 -6.49 4.95 -18.35
CA ALA A 201 -7.45 4.31 -17.44
C ALA A 201 -7.13 4.58 -15.97
N LEU A 202 -5.86 4.44 -15.58
CA LEU A 202 -5.39 4.71 -14.21
C LEU A 202 -5.55 6.19 -13.84
N SER A 203 -5.26 7.11 -14.77
CA SER A 203 -5.51 8.54 -14.57
C SER A 203 -7.00 8.83 -14.35
N LYS A 204 -7.90 8.16 -15.10
CA LYS A 204 -9.36 8.30 -14.94
C LYS A 204 -9.87 7.67 -13.64
N LEU A 205 -9.21 6.65 -13.11
CA LEU A 205 -9.55 6.08 -11.81
C LEU A 205 -9.33 7.06 -10.65
N ARG A 206 -8.36 7.98 -10.72
CA ARG A 206 -8.05 8.94 -9.64
C ARG A 206 -7.78 8.23 -8.31
N LEU A 207 -6.94 7.20 -8.32
CA LEU A 207 -6.66 6.37 -7.14
C LEU A 207 -6.10 7.20 -5.98
N THR A 208 -6.45 6.77 -4.77
CA THR A 208 -5.83 7.26 -3.54
C THR A 208 -4.93 6.17 -2.95
N GLU A 209 -3.97 6.54 -2.12
CA GLU A 209 -3.07 5.57 -1.48
C GLU A 209 -3.80 4.52 -0.62
N ARG A 210 -5.03 4.81 -0.18
CA ARG A 210 -5.86 3.91 0.65
C ARG A 210 -7.01 3.28 -0.12
N ALA A 211 -6.99 3.32 -1.44
CA ALA A 211 -8.05 2.81 -2.27
C ALA A 211 -8.23 1.29 -2.10
N VAL A 212 -9.48 0.85 -2.00
CA VAL A 212 -9.86 -0.55 -2.16
C VAL A 212 -10.29 -0.72 -3.60
N CYS A 213 -9.53 -1.49 -4.37
CA CYS A 213 -9.68 -1.57 -5.81
C CYS A 213 -10.10 -2.96 -6.27
N TYR A 214 -10.92 -3.01 -7.33
CA TYR A 214 -11.14 -4.24 -8.10
C TYR A 214 -10.61 -4.06 -9.53
N ASP A 215 -9.93 -5.10 -10.04
CA ASP A 215 -9.62 -5.27 -11.46
C ASP A 215 -10.41 -6.46 -11.97
N ILE A 216 -11.49 -6.21 -12.71
CA ILE A 216 -12.40 -7.24 -13.22
C ILE A 216 -12.02 -7.62 -14.65
N GLY A 217 -11.69 -8.90 -14.86
CA GLY A 217 -11.09 -9.39 -16.09
C GLY A 217 -9.61 -9.02 -16.16
N ALA A 218 -8.87 -9.32 -15.10
CA ALA A 218 -7.51 -8.81 -14.88
C ALA A 218 -6.47 -9.30 -15.89
N GLY A 219 -6.69 -10.43 -16.56
CA GLY A 219 -5.80 -10.98 -17.57
C GLY A 219 -4.37 -11.17 -17.05
N THR A 220 -3.40 -10.44 -17.61
CA THR A 220 -2.00 -10.47 -17.15
C THR A 220 -1.79 -9.83 -15.79
N GLY A 221 -2.78 -9.10 -15.25
CA GLY A 221 -2.68 -8.32 -14.02
C GLY A 221 -2.00 -6.97 -14.19
N SER A 222 -1.75 -6.51 -15.41
CA SER A 222 -0.99 -5.27 -15.64
C SER A 222 -1.66 -4.03 -15.05
N VAL A 223 -3.00 -3.95 -15.06
CA VAL A 223 -3.76 -2.86 -14.43
C VAL A 223 -3.75 -3.06 -12.92
N ALA A 224 -4.07 -4.27 -12.43
CA ALA A 224 -4.08 -4.59 -11.00
C ALA A 224 -2.75 -4.26 -10.31
N ILE A 225 -1.63 -4.60 -10.93
CA ILE A 225 -0.29 -4.33 -10.41
C ILE A 225 -0.03 -2.83 -10.33
N GLU A 226 -0.30 -2.06 -11.39
CA GLU A 226 -0.12 -0.61 -11.33
C GLU A 226 -1.10 0.07 -10.36
N MET A 227 -2.33 -0.45 -10.19
CA MET A 227 -3.25 0.00 -9.14
C MET A 227 -2.66 -0.25 -7.74
N ALA A 228 -2.06 -1.42 -7.52
CA ALA A 228 -1.46 -1.77 -6.23
C ALA A 228 -0.23 -0.91 -5.91
N LEU A 229 0.59 -0.60 -6.90
CA LEU A 229 1.73 0.32 -6.76
C LEU A 229 1.30 1.75 -6.41
N GLN A 230 0.10 2.18 -6.81
CA GLN A 230 -0.46 3.49 -6.46
C GLN A 230 -1.20 3.46 -5.11
N ALA A 231 -1.95 2.41 -4.83
CA ALA A 231 -2.72 2.24 -3.60
C ALA A 231 -1.87 1.62 -2.48
N LYS A 232 -0.75 2.23 -2.15
CA LYS A 232 0.29 1.70 -1.22
C LYS A 232 -0.24 1.30 0.16
N HIS A 233 -1.28 1.96 0.65
CA HIS A 233 -1.93 1.71 1.94
C HIS A 233 -3.34 1.16 1.78
N GLY A 234 -3.72 0.82 0.54
CA GLY A 234 -4.97 0.20 0.15
C GLY A 234 -4.80 -1.27 -0.21
N HIS A 235 -5.75 -1.80 -0.97
CA HIS A 235 -5.69 -3.19 -1.41
C HIS A 235 -6.37 -3.38 -2.77
N VAL A 236 -5.83 -4.26 -3.61
CA VAL A 236 -6.37 -4.58 -4.93
C VAL A 236 -6.84 -6.04 -4.97
N TYR A 237 -8.02 -6.27 -5.53
CA TYR A 237 -8.57 -7.58 -5.81
C TYR A 237 -8.64 -7.76 -7.32
N ALA A 238 -7.79 -8.63 -7.87
CA ALA A 238 -7.74 -8.94 -9.29
C ALA A 238 -8.57 -10.19 -9.58
N VAL A 239 -9.70 -10.02 -10.25
CA VAL A 239 -10.66 -11.08 -10.56
C VAL A 239 -10.43 -11.58 -11.98
N GLU A 240 -10.08 -12.86 -12.13
CA GLU A 240 -9.84 -13.49 -13.42
C GLU A 240 -10.39 -14.93 -13.42
N ARG A 241 -11.08 -15.30 -14.51
CA ARG A 241 -11.75 -16.59 -14.63
C ARG A 241 -10.91 -17.70 -15.28
N ARG A 242 -9.91 -17.33 -16.06
CA ARG A 242 -9.05 -18.28 -16.79
C ARG A 242 -7.88 -18.73 -15.92
N ASP A 243 -7.73 -20.00 -15.70
CA ASP A 243 -6.68 -20.55 -14.83
C ASP A 243 -5.26 -20.19 -15.34
N ASP A 244 -5.03 -20.24 -16.66
CA ASP A 244 -3.75 -19.87 -17.27
C ASP A 244 -3.41 -18.37 -17.05
N ALA A 245 -4.41 -17.50 -17.09
CA ALA A 245 -4.25 -16.08 -16.80
C ALA A 245 -4.05 -15.82 -15.30
N VAL A 246 -4.74 -16.54 -14.42
CA VAL A 246 -4.55 -16.50 -12.97
C VAL A 246 -3.10 -16.86 -12.59
N GLU A 247 -2.57 -17.93 -13.14
CA GLU A 247 -1.17 -18.33 -12.89
C GLU A 247 -0.16 -17.31 -13.43
N LEU A 248 -0.44 -16.73 -14.59
CA LEU A 248 0.39 -15.69 -15.17
C LEU A 248 0.36 -14.41 -14.32
N LEU A 249 -0.82 -14.01 -13.82
CA LEU A 249 -1.00 -12.86 -12.94
C LEU A 249 -0.21 -13.03 -11.65
N LYS A 250 -0.24 -14.22 -11.02
CA LYS A 250 0.57 -14.50 -9.82
C LYS A 250 2.07 -14.39 -10.10
N LYS A 251 2.54 -14.82 -11.26
CA LYS A 251 3.94 -14.66 -11.66
C LYS A 251 4.31 -13.19 -11.85
N ASN A 252 3.45 -12.40 -12.48
CA ASN A 252 3.64 -10.97 -12.60
C ASN A 252 3.61 -10.28 -11.22
N GLN A 253 2.65 -10.63 -10.37
CA GLN A 253 2.57 -10.13 -9.00
C GLN A 253 3.89 -10.35 -8.23
N ALA A 254 4.43 -11.56 -8.29
CA ALA A 254 5.71 -11.90 -7.66
C ALA A 254 6.89 -11.12 -8.26
N ALA A 255 6.93 -10.94 -9.60
CA ALA A 255 8.00 -10.20 -10.28
C ALA A 255 8.01 -8.71 -9.92
N PHE A 256 6.85 -8.12 -9.62
CA PHE A 256 6.72 -6.73 -9.17
C PHE A 256 6.71 -6.57 -7.65
N HIS A 257 6.83 -7.67 -6.90
CA HIS A 257 6.82 -7.68 -5.43
C HIS A 257 5.63 -6.94 -4.81
N VAL A 258 4.42 -7.13 -5.35
CA VAL A 258 3.20 -6.43 -4.91
C VAL A 258 2.47 -7.30 -3.88
N GLU A 259 2.53 -6.93 -2.60
CA GLU A 259 1.92 -7.68 -1.50
C GLU A 259 0.45 -7.29 -1.25
N ASN A 260 0.07 -6.06 -1.59
CA ASN A 260 -1.29 -5.53 -1.41
C ASN A 260 -2.24 -5.88 -2.59
N LEU A 261 -2.00 -7.02 -3.24
CA LEU A 261 -2.79 -7.56 -4.34
C LEU A 261 -3.23 -8.98 -4.02
N THR A 262 -4.54 -9.23 -4.07
CA THR A 262 -5.13 -10.57 -3.97
C THR A 262 -5.68 -11.02 -5.31
N VAL A 263 -5.23 -12.18 -5.79
CA VAL A 263 -5.73 -12.80 -7.01
C VAL A 263 -6.95 -13.65 -6.66
N VAL A 264 -8.08 -13.34 -7.30
CA VAL A 264 -9.37 -14.01 -7.10
C VAL A 264 -9.72 -14.78 -8.37
N SER A 265 -9.68 -16.11 -8.31
CA SER A 265 -10.11 -16.96 -9.43
C SER A 265 -11.63 -17.05 -9.46
N GLY A 266 -12.23 -16.69 -10.60
CA GLY A 266 -13.68 -16.78 -10.80
C GLY A 266 -14.22 -15.70 -11.71
N THR A 267 -15.55 -15.72 -11.86
CA THR A 267 -16.28 -14.79 -12.72
C THR A 267 -17.02 -13.76 -11.86
N ALA A 268 -16.90 -12.47 -12.19
CA ALA A 268 -17.73 -11.43 -11.59
C ALA A 268 -19.17 -11.49 -12.17
N PRO A 269 -20.20 -11.20 -11.33
CA PRO A 269 -20.14 -10.64 -9.98
C PRO A 269 -19.90 -11.66 -8.85
N GLU A 270 -20.08 -12.96 -9.06
CA GLU A 270 -20.08 -13.99 -8.01
C GLU A 270 -18.77 -14.00 -7.22
N ALA A 271 -17.64 -13.96 -7.92
CA ALA A 271 -16.30 -13.93 -7.29
C ALA A 271 -16.04 -12.67 -6.45
N CYS A 272 -16.84 -11.62 -6.62
CA CYS A 272 -16.72 -10.38 -5.86
C CYS A 272 -17.62 -10.34 -4.62
N ARG A 273 -18.49 -11.33 -4.38
CA ARG A 273 -19.57 -11.26 -3.39
C ARG A 273 -19.06 -10.96 -1.98
N ASP A 274 -18.05 -11.70 -1.54
CA ASP A 274 -17.53 -11.64 -0.17
C ASP A 274 -16.33 -10.68 -0.01
N LEU A 275 -15.93 -9.98 -1.09
CA LEU A 275 -14.84 -9.01 -1.03
C LEU A 275 -15.32 -7.71 -0.36
N PRO A 276 -14.41 -6.95 0.30
CA PRO A 276 -14.72 -5.63 0.86
C PRO A 276 -15.30 -4.67 -0.18
N ALA A 277 -16.15 -3.73 0.23
CA ALA A 277 -16.73 -2.73 -0.67
C ALA A 277 -15.62 -1.93 -1.40
N PRO A 278 -15.61 -1.89 -2.74
CA PRO A 278 -14.57 -1.19 -3.48
C PRO A 278 -14.81 0.31 -3.49
N THR A 279 -13.74 1.09 -3.49
CA THR A 279 -13.77 2.53 -3.76
C THR A 279 -13.54 2.82 -5.25
N HIS A 280 -12.76 1.98 -5.91
CA HIS A 280 -12.39 2.12 -7.32
C HIS A 280 -12.44 0.77 -8.02
N VAL A 281 -12.93 0.77 -9.25
CA VAL A 281 -13.05 -0.46 -10.05
C VAL A 281 -12.59 -0.21 -11.47
N PHE A 282 -11.70 -1.07 -11.97
CA PHE A 282 -11.41 -1.19 -13.38
C PHE A 282 -12.12 -2.43 -13.95
N ILE A 283 -12.75 -2.29 -15.12
CA ILE A 283 -13.39 -3.39 -15.85
C ILE A 283 -12.71 -3.52 -17.21
N GLY A 284 -11.81 -4.50 -17.31
CA GLY A 284 -11.12 -4.87 -18.56
C GLY A 284 -11.92 -5.86 -19.41
N GLY A 285 -12.83 -6.62 -18.77
CA GLY A 285 -13.72 -7.56 -19.43
C GLY A 285 -14.82 -8.03 -18.49
N SER A 286 -16.09 -8.00 -18.94
CA SER A 286 -17.29 -8.35 -18.15
C SER A 286 -17.80 -9.77 -18.41
N ALA A 287 -17.26 -10.46 -19.42
CA ALA A 287 -17.77 -11.77 -19.86
C ALA A 287 -19.30 -11.80 -20.14
N GLY A 288 -19.90 -10.65 -20.51
CA GLY A 288 -21.34 -10.52 -20.76
C GLY A 288 -22.18 -10.19 -19.52
N ASN A 289 -21.56 -10.04 -18.35
CA ASN A 289 -22.26 -9.81 -17.06
C ASN A 289 -22.19 -8.34 -16.61
N LEU A 290 -21.98 -7.39 -17.52
CA LEU A 290 -21.70 -5.99 -17.16
C LEU A 290 -22.78 -5.39 -16.25
N ARG A 291 -24.06 -5.59 -16.54
CA ARG A 291 -25.18 -5.05 -15.75
C ARG A 291 -25.21 -5.60 -14.34
N ASP A 292 -24.99 -6.90 -14.17
CA ASP A 292 -25.00 -7.54 -12.86
C ASP A 292 -23.77 -7.11 -12.05
N ILE A 293 -22.62 -6.93 -12.71
CA ILE A 293 -21.41 -6.36 -12.10
C ILE A 293 -21.68 -4.96 -11.59
N LEU A 294 -22.23 -4.05 -12.41
CA LEU A 294 -22.55 -2.68 -12.01
C LEU A 294 -23.56 -2.63 -10.87
N SER A 295 -24.61 -3.45 -10.94
CA SER A 295 -25.61 -3.56 -9.88
C SER A 295 -24.97 -3.99 -8.55
N MET A 296 -24.11 -5.00 -8.56
CA MET A 296 -23.39 -5.48 -7.38
C MET A 296 -22.43 -4.40 -6.82
N LEU A 297 -21.69 -3.72 -7.68
CA LEU A 297 -20.74 -2.67 -7.27
C LEU A 297 -21.46 -1.51 -6.58
N LEU A 298 -22.54 -1.00 -7.19
CA LEU A 298 -23.35 0.09 -6.63
C LEU A 298 -24.07 -0.30 -5.34
N ALA A 299 -24.47 -1.57 -5.20
CA ALA A 299 -25.03 -2.08 -3.96
C ALA A 299 -24.00 -2.14 -2.83
N LYS A 300 -22.71 -2.42 -3.13
CA LYS A 300 -21.62 -2.42 -2.16
C LYS A 300 -21.17 -1.01 -1.80
N ASN A 301 -21.04 -0.14 -2.79
CA ASN A 301 -20.66 1.26 -2.62
C ASN A 301 -21.32 2.12 -3.72
N PRO A 302 -22.35 2.92 -3.39
CA PRO A 302 -23.03 3.77 -4.37
C PRO A 302 -22.12 4.87 -4.95
N HIS A 303 -21.00 5.20 -4.29
CA HIS A 303 -20.05 6.24 -4.72
C HIS A 303 -18.80 5.67 -5.37
N VAL A 304 -18.79 4.37 -5.72
CA VAL A 304 -17.66 3.72 -6.37
C VAL A 304 -17.31 4.39 -7.69
N ARG A 305 -16.02 4.67 -7.89
CA ARG A 305 -15.52 5.16 -9.16
C ARG A 305 -15.17 4.00 -10.07
N ILE A 306 -15.79 3.95 -11.26
CA ILE A 306 -15.67 2.85 -12.20
C ILE A 306 -15.03 3.36 -13.49
N VAL A 307 -14.01 2.66 -13.96
CA VAL A 307 -13.44 2.84 -15.29
C VAL A 307 -13.53 1.52 -16.04
N ALA A 308 -14.10 1.56 -17.24
CA ALA A 308 -14.23 0.38 -18.09
C ALA A 308 -13.62 0.63 -19.47
N THR A 309 -13.05 -0.41 -20.08
CA THR A 309 -12.52 -0.33 -21.44
C THR A 309 -13.31 -1.21 -22.40
N ALA A 310 -13.51 -0.71 -23.62
CA ALA A 310 -14.18 -1.43 -24.70
C ALA A 310 -13.46 -1.26 -26.03
N VAL A 311 -13.40 -2.34 -26.82
CA VAL A 311 -12.81 -2.38 -28.15
C VAL A 311 -13.80 -2.84 -29.22
N SER A 312 -14.92 -3.46 -28.84
CA SER A 312 -15.97 -3.89 -29.76
C SER A 312 -17.19 -2.97 -29.72
N LEU A 313 -17.91 -2.89 -30.82
CA LEU A 313 -19.14 -2.09 -30.91
C LEU A 313 -20.20 -2.56 -29.93
N GLU A 314 -20.28 -3.87 -29.66
CA GLU A 314 -21.22 -4.49 -28.73
C GLU A 314 -20.93 -4.01 -27.31
N SER A 315 -19.67 -4.07 -26.86
CA SER A 315 -19.26 -3.59 -25.53
C SER A 315 -19.46 -2.09 -25.38
N ILE A 316 -19.19 -1.29 -26.43
CA ILE A 316 -19.45 0.15 -26.43
C ILE A 316 -20.95 0.43 -26.29
N ALA A 317 -21.79 -0.29 -27.01
CA ALA A 317 -23.25 -0.13 -26.95
C ALA A 317 -23.78 -0.51 -25.55
N GLU A 318 -23.29 -1.62 -24.98
CA GLU A 318 -23.67 -2.08 -23.64
C GLU A 318 -23.26 -1.07 -22.57
N LEU A 319 -22.01 -0.58 -22.56
CA LEU A 319 -21.55 0.45 -21.62
C LEU A 319 -22.35 1.75 -21.77
N THR A 320 -22.62 2.19 -23.00
CA THR A 320 -23.42 3.39 -23.26
C THR A 320 -24.84 3.26 -22.72
N ALA A 321 -25.46 2.10 -22.86
CA ALA A 321 -26.79 1.81 -22.28
C ALA A 321 -26.73 1.83 -20.74
N CYS A 322 -25.72 1.17 -20.15
CA CYS A 322 -25.53 1.16 -18.71
C CYS A 322 -25.32 2.57 -18.12
N MET A 323 -24.57 3.45 -18.78
CA MET A 323 -24.40 4.84 -18.33
C MET A 323 -25.72 5.59 -18.18
N LYS A 324 -26.70 5.29 -19.02
CA LYS A 324 -28.05 5.89 -18.94
C LYS A 324 -28.90 5.24 -17.87
N ASP A 325 -28.88 3.91 -17.81
CA ASP A 325 -29.77 3.13 -16.96
C ASP A 325 -29.43 3.23 -15.46
N PHE A 326 -28.16 3.35 -15.12
CA PHE A 326 -27.67 3.46 -13.73
C PHE A 326 -27.56 4.91 -13.22
N ALA A 327 -27.94 5.91 -14.05
CA ALA A 327 -28.07 7.32 -13.65
C ALA A 327 -26.82 7.89 -12.91
N PHE A 328 -25.62 7.60 -13.40
CA PHE A 328 -24.39 8.18 -12.87
C PHE A 328 -24.39 9.71 -13.00
N THR A 329 -23.85 10.41 -12.00
CA THR A 329 -23.74 11.87 -12.01
C THR A 329 -22.51 12.35 -12.79
N GLU A 330 -21.39 11.60 -12.74
CA GLU A 330 -20.23 11.77 -13.64
C GLU A 330 -20.19 10.57 -14.59
N ALA A 331 -20.37 10.81 -15.89
CA ALA A 331 -20.31 9.79 -16.91
C ALA A 331 -19.59 10.36 -18.16
N GLU A 332 -18.45 9.78 -18.50
CA GLU A 332 -17.60 10.21 -19.60
C GLU A 332 -17.16 9.03 -20.46
N ALA A 333 -17.05 9.21 -21.76
CA ALA A 333 -16.44 8.26 -22.66
C ALA A 333 -15.39 8.97 -23.52
N VAL A 334 -14.16 8.47 -23.54
CA VAL A 334 -13.07 8.96 -24.39
C VAL A 334 -12.58 7.87 -25.32
N SER A 335 -12.23 8.22 -26.57
CA SER A 335 -11.58 7.30 -27.52
C SER A 335 -10.08 7.53 -27.50
N VAL A 336 -9.31 6.48 -27.21
CA VAL A 336 -7.85 6.48 -27.23
C VAL A 336 -7.37 5.80 -28.51
N GLN A 337 -6.73 6.58 -29.38
CA GLN A 337 -6.19 6.10 -30.65
C GLN A 337 -4.67 6.14 -30.60
N ILE A 338 -4.02 5.01 -30.82
CA ILE A 338 -2.58 4.84 -30.68
C ILE A 338 -1.99 4.38 -31.99
N ALA A 339 -0.87 4.99 -32.38
CA ALA A 339 0.00 4.48 -33.43
C ALA A 339 1.43 4.42 -32.90
N ARG A 340 2.11 3.30 -33.08
CA ARG A 340 3.50 3.10 -32.66
C ARG A 340 4.44 3.05 -33.84
N GLY A 341 5.61 3.71 -33.74
CA GLY A 341 6.66 3.65 -34.73
C GLY A 341 7.26 2.25 -34.81
N LYS A 342 7.24 1.64 -36.00
CA LYS A 342 7.90 0.36 -36.27
C LYS A 342 8.99 0.55 -37.31
N LYS A 343 10.18 0.00 -37.05
CA LYS A 343 11.29 -0.01 -38.00
C LYS A 343 10.94 -0.87 -39.21
N ALA A 344 11.04 -0.30 -40.39
CA ALA A 344 10.82 -0.95 -41.67
C ALA A 344 11.98 -0.59 -42.62
N GLY A 345 13.01 -1.43 -42.66
CA GLY A 345 14.26 -1.13 -43.35
C GLY A 345 14.99 0.07 -42.71
N SER A 346 15.23 1.12 -43.50
CA SER A 346 15.85 2.39 -43.03
C SER A 346 14.84 3.40 -42.48
N TYR A 347 13.54 3.13 -42.53
CA TYR A 347 12.46 4.03 -42.13
C TYR A 347 11.79 3.58 -40.85
N HIS A 348 11.04 4.48 -40.24
CA HIS A 348 10.10 4.17 -39.14
C HIS A 348 8.68 4.51 -39.63
N LEU A 349 7.83 3.50 -39.67
CA LEU A 349 6.43 3.65 -40.09
C LEU A 349 5.52 3.63 -38.87
N MET A 350 4.52 4.52 -38.87
CA MET A 350 3.50 4.52 -37.80
C MET A 350 2.48 3.40 -38.07
N ALA A 351 2.43 2.43 -37.14
CA ALA A 351 1.46 1.34 -37.18
C ALA A 351 0.31 1.65 -36.19
N GLY A 352 -0.89 1.87 -36.73
CA GLY A 352 -2.10 2.09 -35.94
C GLY A 352 -2.50 0.84 -35.16
N GLN A 353 -3.07 1.03 -33.99
CA GLN A 353 -3.73 0.02 -33.18
C GLN A 353 -5.24 0.24 -33.22
N ASN A 354 -6.02 -0.78 -32.82
CA ASN A 354 -7.46 -0.59 -32.68
C ASN A 354 -7.74 0.48 -31.63
N PRO A 355 -8.66 1.43 -31.93
CA PRO A 355 -9.12 2.38 -30.93
C PRO A 355 -9.70 1.67 -29.70
N VAL A 356 -9.40 2.19 -28.53
CA VAL A 356 -9.97 1.72 -27.26
C VAL A 356 -10.81 2.84 -26.67
N TYR A 357 -12.04 2.53 -26.31
CA TYR A 357 -12.91 3.47 -25.60
C TYR A 357 -12.73 3.25 -24.09
N VAL A 358 -12.53 4.34 -23.37
CA VAL A 358 -12.40 4.36 -21.90
C VAL A 358 -13.61 5.10 -21.36
N PHE A 359 -14.42 4.40 -20.60
CA PHE A 359 -15.62 4.89 -19.94
C PHE A 359 -15.31 5.15 -18.47
N THR A 360 -15.73 6.32 -17.97
CA THR A 360 -15.65 6.67 -16.54
C THR A 360 -17.05 6.89 -16.01
N MET A 361 -17.37 6.31 -14.88
CA MET A 361 -18.70 6.38 -14.25
C MET A 361 -18.55 6.52 -12.75
N GLN A 362 -19.26 7.49 -12.16
CA GLN A 362 -19.33 7.69 -10.72
C GLN A 362 -20.65 8.37 -10.34
N SER A 363 -21.16 8.11 -9.14
CA SER A 363 -22.23 8.89 -8.53
C SER A 363 -21.65 9.67 -7.35
N GLU A 364 -21.82 11.00 -7.35
CA GLU A 364 -21.40 11.84 -6.24
C GLU A 364 -22.37 11.72 -5.05
N GLU A 365 -21.84 11.89 -3.83
CA GLU A 365 -22.70 12.16 -2.68
C GLU A 365 -23.47 13.47 -2.95
N LYS A 366 -24.78 13.42 -2.80
CA LYS A 366 -25.55 14.67 -2.69
C LYS A 366 -25.15 15.29 -1.36
N LEU A 367 -24.39 16.40 -1.45
CA LEU A 367 -24.11 17.29 -0.32
C LEU A 367 -25.40 17.80 0.32
#